data_2129c3ad06f38f5254242ac90eceee36
#
_entry.id   2129c3ad06f38f5254242ac90eceee36
#
_cell.length_a   1.000
_cell.length_b   1.000
_cell.length_c   1.000
_cell.angle_alpha   90.00
_cell.angle_beta   90.00
_cell.angle_gamma   90.00
#
_symmetry.space_group_name_H-M   'P 1'
#
loop_
_entity.id
_entity.type
_entity.pdbx_description
1 polymer ?
#
loop_
_entity_poly.entity_id
_entity_poly.type
_entity_poly.pdbx_seq_one_letter_code
_entity_poly.pdbx_strand_id
1 'polypeptide(L)'
;YFYSPMQLVGEWTPYTETICSIDPSGRGTDETAACILSQKNGLLYLHQMRAYRDGYSDNTLLDILRQCKKYQVTKLLIETNFGDGIVAELFKKHLQQTKQAIDVEEVRANVRKEDRIIDALEPIMNQHRLVVDKQVIDWDFKSNPDEAPENRLQYMLFSQLSKMCREKGAIKHDDRVDCLAQGVKYYTDAMAISAQQEIITRKRDDWNDMMDAWFDDPQAAASHMAFGMDLNQRRQARQLKGKSSVSTWI
;
A
#
# COMPACT_ATOMS: atom_id res chain seq x y z
N TYR A 1 -20.44 -2.71 0.40
CA TYR A 1 -20.40 -2.65 -1.07
C TYR A 1 -19.12 -1.91 -1.48
N PHE A 2 -18.30 -2.50 -2.35
CA PHE A 2 -17.11 -1.88 -2.88
C PHE A 2 -17.43 -1.14 -4.19
N TYR A 3 -16.85 0.05 -4.36
CA TYR A 3 -16.84 0.71 -5.66
C TYR A 3 -15.83 0.06 -6.60
N SER A 4 -16.11 0.06 -7.89
CA SER A 4 -15.18 -0.45 -8.90
C SER A 4 -13.87 0.33 -8.86
N PRO A 5 -12.70 -0.34 -8.87
CA PRO A 5 -11.42 0.36 -8.94
C PRO A 5 -11.25 1.07 -10.27
N MET A 6 -10.48 2.15 -10.26
CA MET A 6 -10.09 2.86 -11.49
C MET A 6 -9.12 2.01 -12.31
N GLN A 7 -9.24 2.06 -13.64
CA GLN A 7 -8.35 1.38 -14.56
C GLN A 7 -7.19 2.28 -14.96
N LEU A 8 -6.01 1.69 -15.11
CA LEU A 8 -4.81 2.33 -15.58
C LEU A 8 -4.45 1.84 -16.99
N VAL A 9 -4.20 2.78 -17.91
CA VAL A 9 -3.69 2.50 -19.25
C VAL A 9 -2.55 3.45 -19.55
N GLY A 10 -1.34 2.94 -19.76
CA GLY A 10 -0.19 3.74 -20.17
C GLY A 10 1.00 3.70 -19.17
N GLU A 11 2.02 4.50 -19.49
CA GLU A 11 3.21 4.66 -18.65
C GLU A 11 3.00 5.76 -17.61
N TRP A 12 3.56 5.53 -16.42
CA TRP A 12 3.39 6.44 -15.28
C TRP A 12 4.72 7.04 -14.84
N THR A 13 4.60 8.20 -14.21
CA THR A 13 5.75 8.81 -13.52
C THR A 13 6.23 7.91 -12.38
N PRO A 14 7.50 8.04 -11.95
CA PRO A 14 8.06 7.19 -10.90
C PRO A 14 7.20 7.13 -9.66
N TYR A 15 7.00 5.94 -9.14
CA TYR A 15 6.28 5.69 -7.89
C TYR A 15 7.18 6.00 -6.69
N THR A 16 6.56 6.27 -5.55
CA THR A 16 7.28 6.51 -4.29
C THR A 16 7.90 5.22 -3.78
N GLU A 17 7.14 4.13 -3.85
CA GLU A 17 7.56 2.79 -3.46
C GLU A 17 6.76 1.75 -4.25
N THR A 18 7.38 0.60 -4.51
CA THR A 18 6.72 -0.56 -5.12
C THR A 18 7.02 -1.80 -4.29
N ILE A 19 5.96 -2.49 -3.86
CA ILE A 19 6.05 -3.71 -3.05
C ILE A 19 5.45 -4.89 -3.79
N CYS A 20 5.85 -6.10 -3.37
CA CYS A 20 5.17 -7.33 -3.73
C CYS A 20 4.62 -7.96 -2.45
N SER A 21 3.30 -8.06 -2.34
CA SER A 21 2.64 -8.81 -1.27
C SER A 21 2.46 -10.25 -1.71
N ILE A 22 2.71 -11.20 -0.80
CA ILE A 22 2.68 -12.64 -1.07
C ILE A 22 1.92 -13.33 0.05
N ASP A 23 0.88 -14.06 -0.32
CA ASP A 23 0.15 -15.00 0.54
C ASP A 23 0.53 -16.43 0.10
N PRO A 24 1.46 -17.09 0.82
CA PRO A 24 1.93 -18.41 0.43
C PRO A 24 0.93 -19.47 0.85
N SER A 25 0.54 -20.33 -0.08
CA SER A 25 -0.22 -21.54 0.24
C SER A 25 0.70 -22.75 0.38
N GLY A 26 0.24 -23.73 1.15
CA GLY A 26 0.87 -25.03 1.22
C GLY A 26 0.54 -25.92 0.03
N ARG A 27 0.49 -27.23 0.28
CA ARG A 27 -0.03 -28.20 -0.70
C ARG A 27 -1.54 -28.32 -0.52
N GLY A 28 -2.29 -28.15 -1.59
CA GLY A 28 -3.75 -28.28 -1.55
C GLY A 28 -4.42 -27.61 -2.72
N THR A 29 -5.67 -27.15 -2.52
CA THR A 29 -6.47 -26.44 -3.51
C THR A 29 -6.26 -24.93 -3.48
N ASP A 30 -5.59 -24.42 -2.43
CA ASP A 30 -5.35 -22.99 -2.25
C ASP A 30 -4.17 -22.53 -3.11
N GLU A 31 -4.24 -21.30 -3.59
CA GLU A 31 -3.22 -20.72 -4.47
C GLU A 31 -2.19 -19.92 -3.67
N THR A 32 -0.91 -20.01 -4.01
CA THR A 32 0.05 -18.98 -3.59
C THR A 32 -0.24 -17.73 -4.42
N ALA A 33 -0.74 -16.69 -3.76
CA ALA A 33 -1.06 -15.44 -4.41
C ALA A 33 0.08 -14.42 -4.25
N ALA A 34 0.36 -13.65 -5.30
CA ALA A 34 1.33 -12.57 -5.29
C ALA A 34 0.80 -11.36 -6.05
N CYS A 35 0.80 -10.19 -5.42
CA CYS A 35 0.40 -8.95 -6.06
C CYS A 35 1.48 -7.88 -5.98
N ILE A 36 1.61 -7.09 -7.04
CA ILE A 36 2.54 -5.96 -7.10
C ILE A 36 1.74 -4.67 -7.03
N LEU A 37 2.04 -3.90 -6.01
CA LEU A 37 1.42 -2.63 -5.67
C LEU A 37 2.45 -1.52 -5.61
N SER A 38 2.09 -0.35 -6.11
CA SER A 38 2.86 0.88 -5.95
C SER A 38 2.02 1.98 -5.30
N GLN A 39 2.71 2.91 -4.63
CA GLN A 39 2.07 4.07 -4.02
C GLN A 39 2.59 5.35 -4.66
N LYS A 40 1.67 6.29 -4.95
CA LYS A 40 1.99 7.66 -5.34
C LYS A 40 0.85 8.61 -5.02
N ASN A 41 1.19 9.74 -4.37
CA ASN A 41 0.22 10.81 -4.07
C ASN A 41 -1.05 10.32 -3.34
N GLY A 42 -0.90 9.34 -2.47
CA GLY A 42 -2.02 8.76 -1.73
C GLY A 42 -2.89 7.79 -2.52
N LEU A 43 -2.59 7.53 -3.79
CA LEU A 43 -3.22 6.48 -4.59
C LEU A 43 -2.37 5.21 -4.57
N LEU A 44 -3.04 4.07 -4.67
CA LEU A 44 -2.43 2.74 -4.79
C LEU A 44 -2.67 2.19 -6.18
N TYR A 45 -1.62 1.65 -6.79
CA TYR A 45 -1.63 1.13 -8.15
C TYR A 45 -1.35 -0.36 -8.14
N LEU A 46 -2.35 -1.16 -8.49
CA LEU A 46 -2.22 -2.61 -8.67
C LEU A 46 -1.74 -2.91 -10.08
N HIS A 47 -0.45 -3.26 -10.23
CA HIS A 47 0.17 -3.56 -11.51
C HIS A 47 0.02 -5.01 -11.93
N GLN A 48 0.01 -5.92 -10.95
CA GLN A 48 -0.06 -7.33 -11.21
C GLN A 48 -0.73 -8.07 -10.05
N MET A 49 -1.50 -9.09 -10.40
CA MET A 49 -1.97 -10.14 -9.52
C MET A 49 -1.65 -11.46 -10.19
N ARG A 50 -0.97 -12.34 -9.48
CA ARG A 50 -0.68 -13.71 -9.93
C ARG A 50 -1.03 -14.72 -8.86
N ALA A 51 -1.37 -15.92 -9.30
CA ALA A 51 -1.65 -17.02 -8.40
C ALA A 51 -1.04 -18.31 -8.98
N TYR A 52 -0.52 -19.15 -8.09
CA TYR A 52 0.24 -20.34 -8.42
C TYR A 52 -0.30 -21.52 -7.61
N ARG A 53 -0.52 -22.66 -8.27
CA ARG A 53 -1.01 -23.89 -7.64
C ARG A 53 0.10 -24.81 -7.15
N ASP A 54 1.34 -24.53 -7.58
CA ASP A 54 2.52 -25.31 -7.15
C ASP A 54 3.06 -24.88 -5.76
N GLY A 55 2.25 -24.16 -5.00
CA GLY A 55 2.64 -23.63 -3.69
C GLY A 55 3.87 -22.71 -3.81
N TYR A 56 4.89 -22.99 -3.01
CA TYR A 56 6.16 -22.25 -3.01
C TYR A 56 7.29 -23.03 -3.67
N SER A 57 7.02 -23.69 -4.81
CA SER A 57 8.06 -24.34 -5.60
C SER A 57 9.11 -23.35 -6.10
N ASP A 58 10.33 -23.82 -6.40
CA ASP A 58 11.40 -22.97 -6.94
C ASP A 58 10.96 -22.21 -8.19
N ASN A 59 10.14 -22.83 -9.05
CA ASN A 59 9.61 -22.18 -10.24
C ASN A 59 8.69 -21.00 -9.90
N THR A 60 7.80 -21.19 -8.91
CA THR A 60 6.91 -20.13 -8.40
C THR A 60 7.72 -18.97 -7.84
N LEU A 61 8.69 -19.26 -6.97
CA LEU A 61 9.53 -18.23 -6.34
C LEU A 61 10.33 -17.44 -7.37
N LEU A 62 10.95 -18.14 -8.34
CA LEU A 62 11.72 -17.50 -9.42
C LEU A 62 10.84 -16.67 -10.36
N ASP A 63 9.60 -17.10 -10.64
CA ASP A 63 8.68 -16.29 -11.45
C ASP A 63 8.26 -15.02 -10.71
N ILE A 64 7.91 -15.13 -9.43
CA ILE A 64 7.61 -13.95 -8.58
C ILE A 64 8.80 -12.98 -8.59
N LEU A 65 10.02 -13.44 -8.38
CA LEU A 65 11.21 -12.58 -8.38
C LEU A 65 11.50 -11.96 -9.76
N ARG A 66 11.19 -12.67 -10.85
CA ARG A 66 11.26 -12.09 -12.19
C ARG A 66 10.28 -10.95 -12.38
N GLN A 67 9.05 -11.10 -11.86
CA GLN A 67 8.06 -10.02 -11.89
C GLN A 67 8.50 -8.85 -10.99
N CYS A 68 9.02 -9.14 -9.80
CA CYS A 68 9.57 -8.10 -8.92
C CYS A 68 10.66 -7.27 -9.61
N LYS A 69 11.56 -7.91 -10.33
CA LYS A 69 12.59 -7.21 -11.12
C LYS A 69 11.98 -6.33 -12.21
N LYS A 70 10.97 -6.83 -12.94
CA LYS A 70 10.27 -6.09 -14.01
C LYS A 70 9.64 -4.80 -13.48
N TYR A 71 9.02 -4.85 -12.31
CA TYR A 71 8.31 -3.71 -11.71
C TYR A 71 9.15 -2.92 -10.70
N GLN A 72 10.45 -3.22 -10.59
CA GLN A 72 11.38 -2.54 -9.66
C GLN A 72 10.91 -2.57 -8.21
N VAL A 73 10.41 -3.73 -7.78
CA VAL A 73 9.97 -3.95 -6.40
C VAL A 73 11.13 -3.78 -5.44
N THR A 74 10.92 -3.03 -4.38
CA THR A 74 11.91 -2.76 -3.33
C THR A 74 11.71 -3.60 -2.08
N LYS A 75 10.49 -4.12 -1.86
CA LYS A 75 10.14 -4.89 -0.67
C LYS A 75 9.18 -6.04 -0.99
N LEU A 76 9.44 -7.22 -0.40
CA LEU A 76 8.51 -8.34 -0.34
C LEU A 76 7.82 -8.37 1.02
N LEU A 77 6.49 -8.44 1.03
CA LEU A 77 5.69 -8.70 2.23
C LEU A 77 5.19 -10.13 2.17
N ILE A 78 5.60 -10.98 3.10
CA ILE A 78 5.28 -12.41 3.09
C ILE A 78 4.46 -12.74 4.33
N GLU A 79 3.25 -13.29 4.14
CA GLU A 79 2.44 -13.78 5.26
C GLU A 79 3.08 -15.04 5.86
N THR A 80 3.31 -15.04 7.20
CA THR A 80 4.02 -16.13 7.90
C THR A 80 3.10 -17.05 8.69
N ASN A 81 1.79 -16.94 8.51
CA ASN A 81 0.84 -17.84 9.19
C ASN A 81 1.00 -19.30 8.77
N PHE A 82 1.70 -19.55 7.67
CA PHE A 82 2.03 -20.89 7.19
C PHE A 82 3.55 -21.08 7.15
N GLY A 83 4.04 -22.17 7.79
CA GLY A 83 5.42 -22.64 7.64
C GLY A 83 6.49 -21.85 8.41
N ASP A 84 6.15 -21.12 9.48
CA ASP A 84 7.10 -20.48 10.42
C ASP A 84 8.30 -19.76 9.76
N GLY A 85 8.04 -18.98 8.68
CA GLY A 85 9.09 -18.20 8.01
C GLY A 85 9.90 -18.98 6.95
N ILE A 86 9.62 -20.26 6.69
CA ILE A 86 10.35 -21.06 5.68
C ILE A 86 10.31 -20.38 4.30
N VAL A 87 9.14 -19.84 3.90
CA VAL A 87 8.96 -19.21 2.60
C VAL A 87 9.83 -17.94 2.48
N ALA A 88 9.91 -17.15 3.55
CA ALA A 88 10.76 -15.96 3.60
C ALA A 88 12.26 -16.32 3.44
N GLU A 89 12.71 -17.39 4.12
CA GLU A 89 14.08 -17.89 3.99
C GLU A 89 14.39 -18.39 2.56
N LEU A 90 13.44 -19.07 1.91
CA LEU A 90 13.59 -19.49 0.52
C LEU A 90 13.71 -18.26 -0.42
N PHE A 91 12.90 -17.22 -0.22
CA PHE A 91 13.03 -15.98 -0.98
C PHE A 91 14.38 -15.31 -0.74
N LYS A 92 14.85 -15.19 0.50
CA LYS A 92 16.17 -14.63 0.82
C LYS A 92 17.30 -15.36 0.08
N LYS A 93 17.24 -16.71 0.06
CA LYS A 93 18.21 -17.54 -0.68
C LYS A 93 18.19 -17.26 -2.18
N HIS A 94 17.02 -17.21 -2.80
CA HIS A 94 16.89 -16.91 -4.24
C HIS A 94 17.29 -15.47 -4.59
N LEU A 95 17.01 -14.49 -3.71
CA LEU A 95 17.44 -13.11 -3.87
C LEU A 95 18.97 -12.99 -3.89
N GLN A 96 19.66 -13.72 -3.00
CA GLN A 96 21.14 -13.79 -3.01
C GLN A 96 21.66 -14.39 -4.32
N GLN A 97 21.06 -15.48 -4.80
CA GLN A 97 21.46 -16.15 -6.04
C GLN A 97 21.24 -15.24 -7.27
N THR A 98 20.13 -14.52 -7.30
CA THR A 98 19.77 -13.62 -8.42
C THR A 98 20.36 -12.22 -8.30
N LYS A 99 21.08 -11.93 -7.21
CA LYS A 99 21.69 -10.62 -6.89
C LYS A 99 20.67 -9.47 -6.96
N GLN A 100 19.46 -9.71 -6.46
CA GLN A 100 18.43 -8.69 -6.34
C GLN A 100 18.44 -8.09 -4.94
N ALA A 101 18.49 -6.76 -4.86
CA ALA A 101 18.41 -6.01 -3.60
C ALA A 101 16.96 -5.69 -3.27
N ILE A 102 16.22 -6.65 -2.73
CA ILE A 102 14.83 -6.51 -2.30
C ILE A 102 14.78 -6.87 -0.81
N ASP A 103 14.16 -5.99 -0.02
CA ASP A 103 13.93 -6.24 1.41
C ASP A 103 12.82 -7.28 1.60
N VAL A 104 12.94 -8.13 2.63
CA VAL A 104 11.96 -9.18 2.94
C VAL A 104 11.39 -8.94 4.32
N GLU A 105 10.12 -8.57 4.37
CA GLU A 105 9.37 -8.33 5.60
C GLU A 105 8.33 -9.44 5.81
N GLU A 106 8.36 -10.03 7.00
CA GLU A 106 7.39 -11.05 7.41
C GLU A 106 6.21 -10.38 8.10
N VAL A 107 5.00 -10.68 7.64
CA VAL A 107 3.76 -10.13 8.17
C VAL A 107 2.96 -11.22 8.86
N ARG A 108 2.53 -10.97 10.11
CA ARG A 108 1.67 -11.88 10.87
C ARG A 108 0.27 -11.30 11.00
N ALA A 109 -0.73 -12.11 10.70
CA ALA A 109 -2.12 -11.76 10.88
C ALA A 109 -2.63 -12.28 12.24
N ASN A 110 -3.09 -11.37 13.09
CA ASN A 110 -3.63 -11.68 14.42
C ASN A 110 -5.15 -11.40 14.53
N VAL A 111 -5.77 -10.97 13.43
CA VAL A 111 -7.21 -10.61 13.38
C VAL A 111 -7.92 -11.58 12.46
N ARG A 112 -9.22 -11.76 12.67
CA ARG A 112 -10.06 -12.59 11.80
C ARG A 112 -9.93 -12.15 10.34
N LYS A 113 -9.77 -13.11 9.43
CA LYS A 113 -9.41 -12.90 8.02
C LYS A 113 -10.40 -11.96 7.31
N GLU A 114 -11.69 -12.24 7.41
CA GLU A 114 -12.72 -11.46 6.73
C GLU A 114 -12.76 -10.00 7.19
N ASP A 115 -12.63 -9.76 8.50
CA ASP A 115 -12.59 -8.39 9.04
C ASP A 115 -11.34 -7.66 8.57
N ARG A 116 -10.17 -8.31 8.59
CA ARG A 116 -8.89 -7.76 8.13
C ARG A 116 -8.96 -7.32 6.67
N ILE A 117 -9.51 -8.18 5.80
CA ILE A 117 -9.64 -7.90 4.36
C ILE A 117 -10.56 -6.69 4.15
N ILE A 118 -11.72 -6.67 4.78
CA ILE A 118 -12.69 -5.60 4.60
C ILE A 118 -12.15 -4.28 5.17
N ASP A 119 -11.60 -4.30 6.39
CA ASP A 119 -11.07 -3.09 7.04
C ASP A 119 -9.91 -2.47 6.26
N ALA A 120 -9.13 -3.28 5.53
CA ALA A 120 -8.07 -2.78 4.66
C ALA A 120 -8.61 -2.21 3.33
N LEU A 121 -9.53 -2.92 2.67
CA LEU A 121 -9.94 -2.61 1.29
C LEU A 121 -11.08 -1.59 1.22
N GLU A 122 -12.07 -1.68 2.12
CA GLU A 122 -13.28 -0.84 2.06
C GLU A 122 -12.95 0.67 2.04
N PRO A 123 -12.10 1.23 2.93
CA PRO A 123 -11.80 2.66 2.90
C PRO A 123 -11.13 3.11 1.61
N ILE A 124 -10.19 2.33 1.09
CA ILE A 124 -9.43 2.67 -0.11
C ILE A 124 -10.30 2.60 -1.36
N MET A 125 -11.19 1.60 -1.45
CA MET A 125 -12.09 1.44 -2.59
C MET A 125 -13.21 2.47 -2.57
N ASN A 126 -13.80 2.76 -1.40
CA ASN A 126 -14.83 3.80 -1.25
C ASN A 126 -14.32 5.21 -1.54
N GLN A 127 -13.04 5.46 -1.32
CA GLN A 127 -12.38 6.71 -1.66
C GLN A 127 -11.81 6.74 -3.09
N HIS A 128 -12.05 5.70 -3.89
CA HIS A 128 -11.51 5.56 -5.26
C HIS A 128 -9.98 5.69 -5.34
N ARG A 129 -9.26 5.21 -4.30
CA ARG A 129 -7.81 5.32 -4.21
C ARG A 129 -7.05 4.09 -4.72
N LEU A 130 -7.75 3.04 -5.13
CA LEU A 130 -7.17 1.88 -5.80
C LEU A 130 -7.32 2.02 -7.31
N VAL A 131 -6.20 2.08 -8.01
CA VAL A 131 -6.09 2.10 -9.47
C VAL A 131 -5.59 0.74 -9.93
N VAL A 132 -6.24 0.14 -10.92
CA VAL A 132 -5.89 -1.20 -11.41
C VAL A 132 -5.39 -1.12 -12.84
N ASP A 133 -4.23 -1.72 -13.12
CA ASP A 133 -3.77 -1.90 -14.50
C ASP A 133 -4.73 -2.83 -15.25
N LYS A 134 -5.09 -2.45 -16.48
CA LYS A 134 -5.97 -3.25 -17.34
C LYS A 134 -5.46 -4.68 -17.52
N GLN A 135 -4.15 -4.88 -17.56
CA GLN A 135 -3.54 -6.20 -17.67
C GLN A 135 -3.93 -7.15 -16.51
N VAL A 136 -4.17 -6.59 -15.30
CA VAL A 136 -4.62 -7.39 -14.14
C VAL A 136 -6.01 -7.97 -14.41
N ILE A 137 -6.92 -7.15 -14.96
CA ILE A 137 -8.28 -7.57 -15.29
C ILE A 137 -8.25 -8.66 -16.37
N ASP A 138 -7.48 -8.43 -17.43
CA ASP A 138 -7.35 -9.37 -18.54
C ASP A 138 -6.73 -10.70 -18.09
N TRP A 139 -5.74 -10.64 -17.19
CA TRP A 139 -5.10 -11.82 -16.63
C TRP A 139 -6.04 -12.58 -15.67
N ASP A 140 -6.73 -11.88 -14.77
CA ASP A 140 -7.66 -12.48 -13.82
C ASP A 140 -8.77 -13.26 -14.54
N PHE A 141 -9.31 -12.67 -15.62
CA PHE A 141 -10.32 -13.31 -16.44
C PHE A 141 -9.80 -14.57 -17.17
N LYS A 142 -8.54 -14.57 -17.60
CA LYS A 142 -7.89 -15.69 -18.30
C LYS A 142 -7.23 -16.69 -17.36
N SER A 143 -7.15 -16.40 -16.07
CA SER A 143 -6.53 -17.29 -15.09
C SER A 143 -7.34 -18.58 -14.93
N ASN A 144 -6.64 -19.67 -14.57
CA ASN A 144 -7.25 -20.98 -14.32
C ASN A 144 -8.08 -21.54 -15.51
N PRO A 145 -7.52 -21.62 -16.74
CA PRO A 145 -8.24 -22.10 -17.90
C PRO A 145 -8.67 -23.57 -17.77
N ASP A 146 -7.95 -24.35 -16.97
CA ASP A 146 -8.19 -25.78 -16.73
C ASP A 146 -9.37 -26.04 -15.77
N GLU A 147 -9.85 -25.00 -15.08
CA GLU A 147 -11.01 -25.12 -14.22
C GLU A 147 -12.32 -25.07 -15.01
N ALA A 148 -13.29 -25.87 -14.57
CA ALA A 148 -14.65 -25.79 -15.09
C ALA A 148 -15.19 -24.35 -14.96
N PRO A 149 -15.92 -23.81 -15.94
CA PRO A 149 -16.39 -22.42 -15.95
C PRO A 149 -17.11 -22.01 -14.66
N GLU A 150 -17.85 -22.93 -14.04
CA GLU A 150 -18.60 -22.75 -12.79
C GLU A 150 -17.66 -22.52 -11.58
N ASN A 151 -16.52 -23.19 -11.57
CA ASN A 151 -15.52 -23.14 -10.49
C ASN A 151 -14.52 -22.01 -10.69
N ARG A 152 -14.28 -21.57 -11.92
CA ARG A 152 -13.28 -20.55 -12.26
C ARG A 152 -13.50 -19.24 -11.51
N LEU A 153 -14.76 -18.81 -11.37
CA LEU A 153 -15.13 -17.57 -10.68
C LEU A 153 -14.67 -17.53 -9.22
N GLN A 154 -14.51 -18.68 -8.54
CA GLN A 154 -14.09 -18.74 -7.15
C GLN A 154 -12.64 -18.30 -6.97
N TYR A 155 -11.81 -18.45 -8.01
CA TYR A 155 -10.38 -18.11 -8.00
C TYR A 155 -10.11 -16.70 -8.55
N MET A 156 -11.09 -16.01 -9.12
CA MET A 156 -10.88 -14.69 -9.73
C MET A 156 -10.94 -13.58 -8.68
N LEU A 157 -9.93 -12.71 -8.66
CA LEU A 157 -9.83 -11.57 -7.73
C LEU A 157 -11.10 -10.71 -7.71
N PHE A 158 -11.59 -10.32 -8.89
CA PHE A 158 -12.75 -9.42 -8.96
C PHE A 158 -14.05 -10.12 -8.54
N SER A 159 -14.16 -11.43 -8.71
CA SER A 159 -15.26 -12.21 -8.16
C SER A 159 -15.16 -12.34 -6.64
N GLN A 160 -13.96 -12.56 -6.11
CA GLN A 160 -13.70 -12.58 -4.66
C GLN A 160 -14.05 -11.22 -4.03
N LEU A 161 -13.57 -10.11 -4.62
CA LEU A 161 -13.89 -8.75 -4.17
C LEU A 161 -15.40 -8.47 -4.14
N SER A 162 -16.14 -8.93 -5.16
CA SER A 162 -17.58 -8.68 -5.26
C SER A 162 -18.41 -9.45 -4.23
N LYS A 163 -17.90 -10.57 -3.72
CA LYS A 163 -18.59 -11.47 -2.80
C LYS A 163 -18.10 -11.36 -1.35
N MET A 164 -16.99 -10.65 -1.12
CA MET A 164 -16.43 -10.52 0.23
C MET A 164 -17.41 -9.80 1.16
N CYS A 165 -17.66 -10.41 2.30
CA CYS A 165 -18.46 -9.84 3.39
C CYS A 165 -17.92 -10.29 4.75
N ARG A 166 -18.44 -9.72 5.85
CA ARG A 166 -17.97 -10.03 7.22
C ARG A 166 -18.44 -11.38 7.75
N GLU A 167 -19.21 -12.13 6.98
CA GLU A 167 -19.64 -13.47 7.37
C GLU A 167 -18.49 -14.46 7.18
N LYS A 168 -18.29 -15.33 8.18
CA LYS A 168 -17.23 -16.33 8.14
C LYS A 168 -17.47 -17.33 7.00
N GLY A 169 -16.45 -17.50 6.15
CA GLY A 169 -16.51 -18.43 5.03
C GLY A 169 -17.41 -17.96 3.89
N ALA A 170 -17.65 -16.65 3.74
CA ALA A 170 -18.44 -16.06 2.66
C ALA A 170 -17.95 -16.44 1.27
N ILE A 171 -16.62 -16.62 1.12
CA ILE A 171 -15.98 -17.09 -0.09
C ILE A 171 -15.10 -18.32 0.24
N LYS A 172 -15.05 -19.25 -0.69
CA LYS A 172 -14.34 -20.52 -0.52
C LYS A 172 -12.82 -20.37 -0.70
N HIS A 173 -12.42 -19.60 -1.70
CA HIS A 173 -11.05 -19.26 -2.01
C HIS A 173 -10.92 -17.75 -1.93
N ASP A 174 -10.05 -17.26 -1.07
CA ASP A 174 -9.87 -15.83 -0.76
C ASP A 174 -8.41 -15.39 -0.89
N ASP A 175 -7.53 -16.27 -1.36
CA ASP A 175 -6.08 -16.07 -1.41
C ASP A 175 -5.69 -14.78 -2.14
N ARG A 176 -6.34 -14.45 -3.26
CA ARG A 176 -6.00 -13.26 -4.06
C ARG A 176 -6.46 -11.98 -3.39
N VAL A 177 -7.67 -11.97 -2.82
CA VAL A 177 -8.17 -10.78 -2.13
C VAL A 177 -7.44 -10.54 -0.82
N ASP A 178 -7.02 -11.60 -0.13
CA ASP A 178 -6.23 -11.51 1.10
C ASP A 178 -4.83 -10.97 0.81
N CYS A 179 -4.16 -11.51 -0.20
CA CYS A 179 -2.88 -11.00 -0.69
C CYS A 179 -2.95 -9.50 -1.05
N LEU A 180 -4.02 -9.06 -1.73
CA LEU A 180 -4.25 -7.65 -2.04
C LEU A 180 -4.46 -6.82 -0.76
N ALA A 181 -5.30 -7.31 0.16
CA ALA A 181 -5.60 -6.62 1.41
C ALA A 181 -4.36 -6.40 2.28
N GLN A 182 -3.46 -7.39 2.33
CA GLN A 182 -2.18 -7.27 3.02
C GLN A 182 -1.32 -6.14 2.44
N GLY A 183 -1.18 -6.07 1.12
CA GLY A 183 -0.41 -5.01 0.46
C GLY A 183 -1.04 -3.61 0.63
N VAL A 184 -2.37 -3.52 0.55
CA VAL A 184 -3.11 -2.28 0.81
C VAL A 184 -2.94 -1.84 2.26
N LYS A 185 -3.04 -2.76 3.22
CA LYS A 185 -2.86 -2.47 4.64
C LYS A 185 -1.46 -1.89 4.93
N TYR A 186 -0.40 -2.47 4.37
CA TYR A 186 0.95 -1.95 4.49
C TYR A 186 1.03 -0.45 4.13
N TYR A 187 0.49 -0.08 2.98
CA TYR A 187 0.51 1.32 2.55
C TYR A 187 -0.40 2.22 3.37
N THR A 188 -1.57 1.75 3.80
CA THR A 188 -2.46 2.56 4.64
C THR A 188 -1.84 2.83 6.01
N ASP A 189 -1.18 1.85 6.60
CA ASP A 189 -0.47 2.01 7.87
C ASP A 189 0.72 2.98 7.71
N ALA A 190 1.52 2.84 6.65
CA ALA A 190 2.63 3.73 6.35
C ALA A 190 2.18 5.19 6.12
N MET A 191 1.09 5.39 5.38
CA MET A 191 0.51 6.72 5.16
C MET A 191 -0.05 7.33 6.45
N ALA A 192 -0.66 6.54 7.33
CA ALA A 192 -1.16 7.01 8.62
C ALA A 192 -0.01 7.48 9.52
N ILE A 193 1.10 6.73 9.58
CA ILE A 193 2.30 7.10 10.33
C ILE A 193 2.89 8.40 9.77
N SER A 194 3.03 8.53 8.45
CA SER A 194 3.55 9.73 7.80
C SER A 194 2.69 10.96 8.08
N ALA A 195 1.36 10.84 7.99
CA ALA A 195 0.44 11.92 8.33
C ALA A 195 0.54 12.35 9.80
N GLN A 196 0.68 11.40 10.71
CA GLN A 196 0.85 11.67 12.13
C GLN A 196 2.18 12.38 12.43
N GLN A 197 3.27 11.96 11.79
CA GLN A 197 4.57 12.62 11.90
C GLN A 197 4.52 14.05 11.36
N GLU A 198 3.83 14.28 10.26
CA GLU A 198 3.66 15.63 9.70
C GLU A 198 2.87 16.54 10.64
N ILE A 199 1.82 16.04 11.30
CA ILE A 199 1.06 16.79 12.33
C ILE A 199 1.95 17.16 13.50
N ILE A 200 2.77 16.21 13.99
CA ILE A 200 3.71 16.45 15.10
C ILE A 200 4.74 17.51 14.70
N THR A 201 5.29 17.40 13.50
CA THR A 201 6.29 18.35 12.97
C THR A 201 5.67 19.74 12.86
N ARG A 202 4.48 19.88 12.29
CA ARG A 202 3.77 21.17 12.21
C ARG A 202 3.53 21.79 13.60
N LYS A 203 3.07 20.98 14.57
CA LYS A 203 2.87 21.47 15.94
C LYS A 203 4.18 21.96 16.56
N ARG A 204 5.29 21.25 16.33
CA ARG A 204 6.62 21.65 16.81
C ARG A 204 7.08 22.96 16.15
N ASP A 205 6.89 23.08 14.83
CA ASP A 205 7.26 24.28 14.09
C ASP A 205 6.41 25.47 14.52
N ASP A 206 5.09 25.28 14.73
CA ASP A 206 4.20 26.31 15.27
C ASP A 206 4.62 26.76 16.67
N TRP A 207 5.05 25.81 17.53
CA TRP A 207 5.58 26.10 18.85
C TRP A 207 6.90 26.90 18.77
N ASN A 208 7.83 26.52 17.92
CA ASN A 208 9.10 27.24 17.73
C ASN A 208 8.84 28.66 17.20
N ASP A 209 7.98 28.81 16.19
CA ASP A 209 7.58 30.14 15.68
C ASP A 209 6.95 31.02 16.77
N MET A 210 6.20 30.42 17.69
CA MET A 210 5.60 31.14 18.83
C MET A 210 6.67 31.56 19.83
N MET A 211 7.62 30.67 20.14
CA MET A 211 8.72 30.97 21.03
C MET A 211 9.63 32.08 20.49
N ASP A 212 10.00 31.99 19.21
CA ASP A 212 10.80 33.03 18.54
C ASP A 212 10.10 34.38 18.57
N ALA A 213 8.77 34.42 18.30
CA ALA A 213 8.01 35.64 18.39
C ALA A 213 7.96 36.22 19.83
N TRP A 214 7.98 35.32 20.83
CA TRP A 214 7.98 35.73 22.25
C TRP A 214 9.32 36.30 22.68
N PHE A 215 10.43 35.77 22.17
CA PHE A 215 11.76 36.29 22.41
C PHE A 215 12.01 37.66 21.70
N ASP A 216 11.47 37.82 20.49
CA ASP A 216 11.62 39.04 19.68
C ASP A 216 10.80 40.21 20.24
N ASP A 217 9.56 39.99 20.69
CA ASP A 217 8.68 40.99 21.33
C ASP A 217 7.69 40.32 22.28
N PRO A 218 8.05 40.20 23.58
CA PRO A 218 7.20 39.55 24.57
C PRO A 218 5.84 40.22 24.80
N GLN A 219 5.75 41.54 24.65
CA GLN A 219 4.50 42.27 24.86
C GLN A 219 3.54 42.10 23.71
N ALA A 220 4.02 42.17 22.47
CA ALA A 220 3.23 41.88 21.30
C ALA A 220 2.78 40.41 21.24
N ALA A 221 3.64 39.48 21.61
CA ALA A 221 3.31 38.04 21.62
C ALA A 221 2.23 37.72 22.66
N ALA A 222 2.29 38.30 23.88
CA ALA A 222 1.28 38.10 24.91
C ALA A 222 -0.08 38.69 24.50
N SER A 223 -0.12 39.85 23.85
CA SER A 223 -1.36 40.46 23.36
C SER A 223 -2.01 39.57 22.26
N HIS A 224 -1.22 38.98 21.38
CA HIS A 224 -1.72 38.10 20.32
C HIS A 224 -2.25 36.75 20.85
N MET A 225 -1.69 36.21 21.93
CA MET A 225 -2.24 35.03 22.59
C MET A 225 -3.59 35.33 23.26
N ALA A 226 -3.73 36.51 23.89
CA ALA A 226 -4.97 36.89 24.54
C ALA A 226 -6.15 37.11 23.56
N PHE A 227 -5.87 37.48 22.31
CA PHE A 227 -6.89 37.74 21.27
C PHE A 227 -7.11 36.59 20.29
N GLY A 228 -6.53 35.40 20.51
CA GLY A 228 -6.82 34.21 19.67
C GLY A 228 -6.47 34.36 18.20
N MET A 229 -5.49 35.18 17.84
CA MET A 229 -5.08 35.30 16.44
C MET A 229 -4.45 34.01 15.92
N ASP A 230 -5.03 33.47 14.84
CA ASP A 230 -4.61 32.25 14.18
C ASP A 230 -3.16 32.35 13.64
N LEU A 231 -2.29 31.44 14.08
CA LEU A 231 -0.90 31.30 13.62
C LEU A 231 -0.77 31.18 12.09
N ASN A 232 -1.81 30.70 11.40
CA ASN A 232 -1.86 30.62 9.96
C ASN A 232 -1.85 32.01 9.25
N GLN A 233 -2.45 33.03 9.85
CA GLN A 233 -2.42 34.41 9.32
C GLN A 233 -1.02 35.01 9.38
N ARG A 234 -0.21 34.64 10.38
CA ARG A 234 1.20 35.08 10.50
C ARG A 234 2.11 34.42 9.48
N ARG A 235 1.93 33.11 9.20
CA ARG A 235 2.68 32.42 8.14
C ARG A 235 2.45 33.05 6.78
N GLN A 236 1.22 33.38 6.45
CA GLN A 236 0.89 34.09 5.21
C GLN A 236 1.51 35.48 5.15
N ALA A 237 1.51 36.24 6.24
CA ALA A 237 2.13 37.55 6.30
C ALA A 237 3.67 37.51 6.19
N ARG A 238 4.35 36.50 6.78
CA ARG A 238 5.81 36.28 6.63
C ARG A 238 6.19 35.86 5.21
N GLN A 239 5.40 34.98 4.57
CA GLN A 239 5.64 34.58 3.18
C GLN A 239 5.49 35.76 2.20
N LEU A 240 4.60 36.68 2.47
CA LEU A 240 4.42 37.90 1.68
C LEU A 240 5.58 38.90 1.89
N LYS A 241 6.12 39.05 3.11
CA LYS A 241 7.29 39.89 3.40
C LYS A 241 8.59 39.32 2.81
N GLY A 242 8.77 37.99 2.82
CA GLY A 242 9.95 37.34 2.22
C GLY A 242 10.01 37.43 0.69
N LYS A 243 8.86 37.61 0.03
CA LYS A 243 8.80 37.81 -1.45
C LYS A 243 9.06 39.26 -1.88
N SER A 244 8.94 40.24 -0.98
CA SER A 244 9.17 41.65 -1.31
C SER A 244 10.65 42.09 -1.20
N SER A 245 11.54 41.26 -0.67
CA SER A 245 12.97 41.58 -0.50
C SER A 245 13.90 41.04 -1.61
N VAL A 246 13.34 40.41 -2.67
CA VAL A 246 14.14 39.82 -3.77
C VAL A 246 14.03 40.61 -5.08
N SER A 247 13.38 41.76 -5.10
CA SER A 247 13.26 42.57 -6.32
C SER A 247 13.92 43.94 -6.18
N THR A 248 15.24 44.00 -5.98
CA THR A 248 16.05 45.20 -6.35
C THR A 248 17.50 44.80 -6.40
N TRP A 249 17.97 44.26 -7.50
CA TRP A 249 19.32 44.43 -8.04
C TRP A 249 19.23 44.10 -9.54
N ILE A 250 19.09 45.10 -10.35
CA ILE A 250 19.65 45.20 -11.71
C ILE A 250 20.82 46.14 -11.65
#